data_8b63488bf5f8012b84c6724a6ba431ca
#
_entry.id   8b63488bf5f8012b84c6724a6ba431ca
#
_cell.length_a   1.000
_cell.length_b   1.000
_cell.length_c   1.000
_cell.angle_alpha   90.00
_cell.angle_beta   90.00
_cell.angle_gamma   90.00
#
_symmetry.space_group_name_H-M   'P 1'
#
loop_
_entity.id
_entity.type
_entity.pdbx_description
1 polymer ?
#
loop_
_entity_poly.entity_id
_entity_poly.type
_entity_poly.pdbx_seq_one_letter_code
_entity_poly.pdbx_strand_id
1 'polypeptide(L)'
;MKWFESYLSLRTQNLCIGNNISNPEPVKYGVPQGSILVPLLFIIFINDLPLENLTSDIDMYADDTTLSINGKNIFEIEATLNEDLNSVNMWCTNNNMVINPTKTTCMLIGTKQRKAMMEKEFNINISNENIQNVNIQILLGIYLDWKNQIDYICKNISSRLFLFAKIKKLS
;
A
#
# COMPACT_ATOMS: atom_id res chain seq x y z
N MET A 1 6.77 21.89 -21.25
CA MET A 1 5.63 22.08 -20.32
C MET A 1 4.27 22.15 -21.03
N LYS A 2 4.08 22.87 -22.11
CA LYS A 2 2.79 23.01 -22.84
C LYS A 2 2.12 21.65 -23.22
N TRP A 3 2.92 20.61 -23.51
CA TRP A 3 2.37 19.29 -23.85
C TRP A 3 1.70 18.62 -22.63
N PHE A 4 2.32 18.64 -21.47
CA PHE A 4 1.72 18.09 -20.24
C PHE A 4 0.45 18.87 -19.83
N GLU A 5 0.47 20.18 -19.97
CA GLU A 5 -0.70 21.01 -19.73
C GLU A 5 -1.86 20.61 -20.64
N SER A 6 -1.60 20.45 -21.94
CA SER A 6 -2.60 19.97 -22.90
C SER A 6 -3.07 18.53 -22.59
N TYR A 7 -2.16 17.64 -22.18
CA TYR A 7 -2.48 16.25 -21.85
C TYR A 7 -3.37 16.13 -20.61
N LEU A 8 -3.20 16.99 -19.62
CA LEU A 8 -3.92 16.95 -18.35
C LEU A 8 -5.17 17.83 -18.32
N SER A 9 -5.27 18.83 -19.23
CA SER A 9 -6.36 19.81 -19.24
C SER A 9 -7.52 19.39 -20.14
N LEU A 10 -8.69 19.95 -19.87
CA LEU A 10 -9.90 19.86 -20.72
C LEU A 10 -10.34 18.41 -21.04
N ARG A 11 -10.04 17.48 -20.13
CA ARG A 11 -10.45 16.08 -20.32
C ARG A 11 -11.91 15.90 -19.98
N THR A 12 -12.57 15.07 -20.77
CA THR A 12 -13.95 14.64 -20.53
C THR A 12 -14.04 13.12 -20.53
N GLN A 13 -15.04 12.57 -19.86
CA GLN A 13 -15.38 11.17 -19.89
C GLN A 13 -16.84 10.97 -20.21
N ASN A 14 -17.15 9.85 -20.87
CA ASN A 14 -18.51 9.44 -21.17
C ASN A 14 -18.71 8.01 -20.64
N LEU A 15 -19.90 7.72 -20.15
CA LEU A 15 -20.32 6.35 -19.82
C LEU A 15 -20.94 5.73 -21.08
N CYS A 16 -20.51 4.53 -21.44
CA CYS A 16 -21.06 3.76 -22.55
C CYS A 16 -21.67 2.45 -22.02
N ILE A 17 -22.97 2.25 -22.24
CA ILE A 17 -23.69 1.01 -21.86
C ILE A 17 -24.41 0.50 -23.11
N GLY A 18 -23.89 -0.57 -23.71
CA GLY A 18 -24.34 -1.05 -25.00
C GLY A 18 -24.16 0.01 -26.09
N ASN A 19 -25.25 0.44 -26.73
CA ASN A 19 -25.24 1.45 -27.77
C ASN A 19 -25.56 2.87 -27.25
N ASN A 20 -25.77 3.04 -25.97
CA ASN A 20 -26.11 4.32 -25.37
C ASN A 20 -24.86 4.97 -24.77
N ILE A 21 -24.61 6.24 -25.13
CA ILE A 21 -23.50 7.05 -24.65
C ILE A 21 -24.07 8.22 -23.87
N SER A 22 -23.55 8.45 -22.65
CA SER A 22 -23.92 9.61 -21.83
C SER A 22 -23.38 10.92 -22.41
N ASN A 23 -23.87 12.03 -21.92
CA ASN A 23 -23.21 13.32 -22.13
C ASN A 23 -21.78 13.30 -21.58
N PRO A 24 -20.85 14.06 -22.18
CA PRO A 24 -19.51 14.20 -21.67
C PRO A 24 -19.48 14.97 -20.35
N GLU A 25 -18.79 14.41 -19.35
CA GLU A 25 -18.56 15.07 -18.07
C GLU A 25 -17.08 15.42 -17.91
N PRO A 26 -16.73 16.61 -17.37
CA PRO A 26 -15.36 17.03 -17.21
C PRO A 26 -14.62 16.21 -16.13
N VAL A 27 -13.42 15.75 -16.46
CA VAL A 27 -12.52 15.07 -15.51
C VAL A 27 -11.57 16.11 -14.91
N LYS A 28 -11.80 16.45 -13.65
CA LYS A 28 -11.04 17.49 -12.94
C LYS A 28 -9.77 16.97 -12.30
N TYR A 29 -9.73 15.70 -11.90
CA TYR A 29 -8.64 15.08 -11.14
C TYR A 29 -8.18 13.77 -11.79
N GLY A 30 -7.00 13.30 -11.37
CA GLY A 30 -6.43 12.05 -11.81
C GLY A 30 -5.83 12.10 -13.21
N VAL A 31 -5.36 10.95 -13.68
CA VAL A 31 -4.70 10.76 -14.98
C VAL A 31 -5.41 9.67 -15.78
N PRO A 32 -5.32 9.67 -17.14
CA PRO A 32 -5.99 8.66 -17.95
C PRO A 32 -5.43 7.26 -17.65
N GLN A 33 -6.28 6.35 -17.15
CA GLN A 33 -5.88 4.96 -16.91
C GLN A 33 -5.41 4.29 -18.21
N GLY A 34 -4.36 3.46 -18.10
CA GLY A 34 -3.78 2.75 -19.24
C GLY A 34 -2.77 3.56 -20.08
N SER A 35 -2.54 4.83 -19.76
CA SER A 35 -1.48 5.61 -20.38
C SER A 35 -0.10 5.21 -19.83
N ILE A 36 0.91 5.13 -20.71
CA ILE A 36 2.31 4.84 -20.35
C ILE A 36 2.88 5.89 -19.37
N LEU A 37 2.35 7.10 -19.36
CA LEU A 37 2.81 8.20 -18.51
C LEU A 37 2.24 8.15 -17.08
N VAL A 38 1.18 7.40 -16.84
CA VAL A 38 0.51 7.36 -15.53
C VAL A 38 1.45 6.96 -14.40
N PRO A 39 2.25 5.89 -14.50
CA PRO A 39 3.18 5.53 -13.44
C PRO A 39 4.20 6.63 -13.14
N LEU A 40 4.74 7.27 -14.19
CA LEU A 40 5.70 8.36 -14.03
C LEU A 40 5.06 9.58 -13.34
N LEU A 41 3.87 9.97 -13.77
CA LEU A 41 3.15 11.11 -13.18
C LEU A 41 2.74 10.83 -11.74
N PHE A 42 2.38 9.59 -11.43
CA PHE A 42 2.07 9.19 -10.06
C PHE A 42 3.31 9.26 -9.15
N ILE A 43 4.47 8.75 -9.60
CA ILE A 43 5.73 8.83 -8.84
C ILE A 43 6.10 10.29 -8.58
N ILE A 44 5.98 11.17 -9.59
CA ILE A 44 6.25 12.61 -9.43
C ILE A 44 5.28 13.23 -8.41
N PHE A 45 4.01 12.84 -8.46
CA PHE A 45 2.97 13.35 -7.59
C PHE A 45 3.16 12.94 -6.12
N ILE A 46 3.56 11.69 -5.84
CA ILE A 46 3.73 11.19 -4.48
C ILE A 46 5.11 11.47 -3.87
N ASN A 47 6.04 12.00 -4.67
CA ASN A 47 7.46 12.12 -4.31
C ASN A 47 7.73 13.09 -3.15
N ASP A 48 6.80 13.95 -2.80
CA ASP A 48 6.92 14.90 -1.67
C ASP A 48 6.36 14.33 -0.36
N LEU A 49 5.62 13.22 -0.37
CA LEU A 49 5.13 12.57 0.85
C LEU A 49 6.27 12.21 1.84
N PRO A 50 7.44 11.68 1.43
CA PRO A 50 8.55 11.42 2.35
C PRO A 50 9.20 12.68 2.94
N LEU A 51 8.87 13.87 2.44
CA LEU A 51 9.38 15.14 2.96
C LEU A 51 8.57 15.65 4.16
N GLU A 52 7.43 15.02 4.46
CA GLU A 52 6.73 15.26 5.71
C GLU A 52 7.63 14.87 6.89
N ASN A 53 7.54 15.63 7.99
CA ASN A 53 8.32 15.38 9.20
C ASN A 53 7.85 14.11 9.92
N LEU A 54 8.15 12.94 9.35
CA LEU A 54 7.85 11.65 9.96
C LEU A 54 8.99 11.19 10.83
N THR A 55 8.68 10.58 11.95
CA THR A 55 9.65 9.93 12.85
C THR A 55 9.90 8.49 12.42
N SER A 56 8.92 7.85 11.82
CA SER A 56 9.02 6.51 11.23
C SER A 56 9.72 6.55 9.87
N ASP A 57 10.38 5.45 9.53
CA ASP A 57 10.88 5.22 8.18
C ASP A 57 9.70 4.98 7.23
N ILE A 58 9.74 5.58 6.05
CA ILE A 58 8.73 5.42 5.02
C ILE A 58 9.29 4.71 3.78
N ASP A 59 8.67 3.62 3.39
CA ASP A 59 8.96 2.89 2.17
C ASP A 59 7.76 2.95 1.24
N MET A 60 7.99 3.31 -0.04
CA MET A 60 6.93 3.43 -1.03
C MET A 60 7.22 2.58 -2.26
N TYR A 61 6.20 1.86 -2.71
CA TYR A 61 6.21 1.15 -3.99
C TYR A 61 4.89 1.38 -4.72
N ALA A 62 4.89 2.29 -5.67
CA ALA A 62 3.70 2.81 -6.32
C ALA A 62 2.72 3.38 -5.27
N ASP A 63 1.51 2.82 -5.16
CA ASP A 63 0.47 3.18 -4.20
C ASP A 63 0.62 2.47 -2.84
N ASP A 64 1.46 1.42 -2.77
CA ASP A 64 1.75 0.75 -1.51
C ASP A 64 2.77 1.56 -0.69
N THR A 65 2.31 2.09 0.44
CA THR A 65 3.14 2.85 1.38
C THR A 65 3.23 2.11 2.70
N THR A 66 4.43 1.96 3.22
CA THR A 66 4.71 1.30 4.49
C THR A 66 5.43 2.25 5.43
N LEU A 67 4.91 2.43 6.63
CA LEU A 67 5.60 3.10 7.72
C LEU A 67 6.20 2.06 8.65
N SER A 68 7.46 2.22 9.02
CA SER A 68 8.13 1.33 9.97
C SER A 68 8.86 2.12 11.05
N ILE A 69 8.73 1.65 12.29
CA ILE A 69 9.40 2.23 13.45
C ILE A 69 9.90 1.13 14.36
N ASN A 70 11.04 1.33 14.96
CA ASN A 70 11.57 0.44 15.97
C ASN A 70 11.70 1.15 17.34
N GLY A 71 11.50 0.42 18.42
CA GLY A 71 11.59 0.98 19.77
C GLY A 71 11.55 -0.08 20.86
N LYS A 72 11.76 0.36 22.09
CA LYS A 72 11.71 -0.49 23.28
C LYS A 72 10.38 -0.40 24.01
N ASN A 73 9.70 0.74 23.88
CA ASN A 73 8.45 1.05 24.56
C ASN A 73 7.31 1.09 23.55
N ILE A 74 6.32 0.23 23.78
CA ILE A 74 5.16 0.09 22.88
C ILE A 74 4.29 1.35 22.86
N PHE A 75 4.16 2.03 23.99
CA PHE A 75 3.34 3.24 24.07
C PHE A 75 3.94 4.38 23.23
N GLU A 76 5.27 4.50 23.23
CA GLU A 76 5.98 5.47 22.39
C GLU A 76 5.83 5.13 20.91
N ILE A 77 5.97 3.84 20.55
CA ILE A 77 5.77 3.37 19.16
C ILE A 77 4.35 3.67 18.69
N GLU A 78 3.34 3.35 19.52
CA GLU A 78 1.93 3.60 19.21
C GLU A 78 1.64 5.09 19.01
N ALA A 79 2.14 5.93 19.94
CA ALA A 79 1.95 7.37 19.86
C ALA A 79 2.61 7.95 18.59
N THR A 80 3.86 7.59 18.33
CA THR A 80 4.61 8.08 17.17
C THR A 80 3.96 7.63 15.85
N LEU A 81 3.56 6.36 15.73
CA LEU A 81 2.90 5.88 14.51
C LEU A 81 1.56 6.56 14.26
N ASN A 82 0.78 6.82 15.32
CA ASN A 82 -0.50 7.55 15.17
C ASN A 82 -0.27 9.01 14.75
N GLU A 83 0.79 9.66 15.25
CA GLU A 83 1.18 11.02 14.85
C GLU A 83 1.61 11.06 13.39
N ASP A 84 2.51 10.16 12.98
CA ASP A 84 2.99 10.05 11.60
C ASP A 84 1.84 9.71 10.64
N LEU A 85 0.96 8.78 11.00
CA LEU A 85 -0.22 8.44 10.19
C LEU A 85 -1.18 9.61 10.03
N ASN A 86 -1.32 10.45 11.07
CA ASN A 86 -2.11 11.66 10.97
C ASN A 86 -1.48 12.65 9.98
N SER A 87 -0.16 12.81 9.99
CA SER A 87 0.57 13.64 9.04
C SER A 87 0.38 13.13 7.60
N VAL A 88 0.54 11.83 7.37
CA VAL A 88 0.27 11.19 6.07
C VAL A 88 -1.17 11.39 5.62
N ASN A 89 -2.14 11.24 6.53
CA ASN A 89 -3.56 11.44 6.22
C ASN A 89 -3.87 12.90 5.87
N MET A 90 -3.24 13.85 6.55
CA MET A 90 -3.36 15.29 6.21
C MET A 90 -2.77 15.57 4.84
N TRP A 91 -1.59 15.02 4.53
CA TRP A 91 -0.98 15.15 3.21
C TRP A 91 -1.90 14.57 2.12
N CYS A 92 -2.43 13.36 2.31
CA CYS A 92 -3.38 12.74 1.39
C CYS A 92 -4.61 13.64 1.16
N THR A 93 -5.21 14.15 2.24
CA THR A 93 -6.40 15.01 2.16
C THR A 93 -6.11 16.30 1.37
N ASN A 94 -4.96 16.94 1.63
CA ASN A 94 -4.53 18.14 0.92
C ASN A 94 -4.29 17.89 -0.58
N ASN A 95 -3.92 16.66 -0.93
CA ASN A 95 -3.69 16.22 -2.31
C ASN A 95 -4.92 15.52 -2.94
N ASN A 96 -6.12 15.65 -2.35
CA ASN A 96 -7.36 15.02 -2.82
C ASN A 96 -7.26 13.49 -2.93
N MET A 97 -6.50 12.87 -2.04
CA MET A 97 -6.40 11.43 -1.88
C MET A 97 -7.08 11.00 -0.57
N VAL A 98 -7.51 9.76 -0.51
CA VAL A 98 -8.12 9.16 0.68
C VAL A 98 -7.41 7.84 0.97
N ILE A 99 -6.91 7.71 2.20
CA ILE A 99 -6.39 6.43 2.68
C ILE A 99 -7.59 5.49 2.91
N ASN A 100 -7.43 4.22 2.54
CA ASN A 100 -8.46 3.21 2.78
C ASN A 100 -8.14 2.42 4.06
N PRO A 101 -8.82 2.69 5.20
CA PRO A 101 -8.55 2.04 6.48
C PRO A 101 -8.78 0.52 6.43
N THR A 102 -9.75 0.05 5.62
CA THR A 102 -10.08 -1.37 5.53
C THR A 102 -9.02 -2.20 4.79
N LYS A 103 -8.17 -1.54 3.98
CA LYS A 103 -7.03 -2.17 3.30
C LYS A 103 -5.71 -1.93 4.02
N THR A 104 -5.69 -0.99 4.96
CA THR A 104 -4.51 -0.68 5.77
C THR A 104 -4.44 -1.65 6.94
N THR A 105 -3.27 -2.19 7.20
CA THR A 105 -3.03 -3.15 8.29
C THR A 105 -1.82 -2.72 9.10
N CYS A 106 -1.80 -3.10 10.34
CA CYS A 106 -0.67 -2.91 11.23
C CYS A 106 -0.12 -4.26 11.68
N MET A 107 1.21 -4.39 11.71
CA MET A 107 1.89 -5.60 12.15
C MET A 107 2.96 -5.28 13.18
N LEU A 108 2.85 -5.88 14.35
CA LEU A 108 3.87 -5.79 15.37
C LEU A 108 4.87 -6.95 15.24
N ILE A 109 6.13 -6.61 14.98
CA ILE A 109 7.23 -7.59 14.87
C ILE A 109 8.04 -7.59 16.16
N GLY A 110 8.22 -8.76 16.77
CA GLY A 110 8.98 -8.89 18.00
C GLY A 110 9.10 -10.34 18.47
N THR A 111 9.95 -10.59 19.47
CA THR A 111 10.09 -11.92 20.06
C THR A 111 8.80 -12.33 20.78
N LYS A 112 8.52 -13.65 20.82
CA LYS A 112 7.34 -14.18 21.54
C LYS A 112 7.28 -13.73 22.99
N GLN A 113 8.43 -13.66 23.67
CA GLN A 113 8.53 -13.20 25.06
C GLN A 113 8.13 -11.73 25.19
N ARG A 114 8.62 -10.85 24.32
CA ARG A 114 8.23 -9.43 24.33
C ARG A 114 6.76 -9.25 24.01
N LYS A 115 6.23 -9.94 22.99
CA LYS A 115 4.79 -9.88 22.66
C LYS A 115 3.90 -10.37 23.81
N ALA A 116 4.32 -11.43 24.52
CA ALA A 116 3.58 -11.95 25.67
C ALA A 116 3.60 -11.04 26.91
N MET A 117 4.61 -10.18 27.04
CA MET A 117 4.71 -9.19 28.13
C MET A 117 3.87 -7.91 27.87
N MET A 118 3.22 -7.80 26.71
CA MET A 118 2.42 -6.65 26.37
C MET A 118 1.00 -6.83 26.93
N GLU A 119 0.71 -6.10 28.01
CA GLU A 119 -0.61 -6.10 28.67
C GLU A 119 -1.68 -5.33 27.88
N LYS A 120 -1.29 -4.55 26.87
CA LYS A 120 -2.17 -3.66 26.12
C LYS A 120 -2.27 -4.06 24.65
N GLU A 121 -3.48 -4.01 24.10
CA GLU A 121 -3.68 -4.06 22.67
C GLU A 121 -3.03 -2.84 21.99
N PHE A 122 -2.36 -3.09 20.88
CA PHE A 122 -1.71 -2.07 20.07
C PHE A 122 -2.76 -1.43 19.15
N ASN A 123 -3.08 -0.15 19.39
CA ASN A 123 -4.15 0.56 18.73
C ASN A 123 -3.62 1.64 17.81
N ILE A 124 -3.73 1.40 16.50
CA ILE A 124 -3.39 2.35 15.45
C ILE A 124 -4.67 2.79 14.75
N ASN A 125 -4.82 4.10 14.55
CA ASN A 125 -6.03 4.69 14.00
C ASN A 125 -5.72 5.58 12.80
N ILE A 126 -6.60 5.56 11.81
CA ILE A 126 -6.64 6.54 10.70
C ILE A 126 -8.03 7.15 10.68
N SER A 127 -8.13 8.48 10.73
CA SER A 127 -9.42 9.21 10.66
C SER A 127 -10.49 8.68 11.64
N ASN A 128 -10.09 8.34 12.86
CA ASN A 128 -10.91 7.72 13.91
C ASN A 128 -11.36 6.27 13.65
N GLU A 129 -10.87 5.62 12.60
CA GLU A 129 -11.08 4.20 12.36
C GLU A 129 -9.86 3.40 12.85
N ASN A 130 -10.10 2.33 13.60
CA ASN A 130 -9.04 1.47 14.11
C ASN A 130 -8.54 0.55 12.99
N ILE A 131 -7.22 0.52 12.78
CA ILE A 131 -6.56 -0.32 11.79
C ILE A 131 -6.43 -1.74 12.32
N GLN A 132 -6.69 -2.70 11.47
CA GLN A 132 -6.59 -4.10 11.83
C GLN A 132 -5.16 -4.53 12.16
N ASN A 133 -4.94 -5.07 13.36
CA ASN A 133 -3.70 -5.72 13.72
C ASN A 133 -3.63 -7.12 13.11
N VAL A 134 -2.56 -7.40 12.38
CA VAL A 134 -2.33 -8.70 11.73
C VAL A 134 -1.04 -9.34 12.21
N ASN A 135 -1.04 -10.68 12.26
CA ASN A 135 0.17 -11.44 12.58
C ASN A 135 0.97 -11.85 11.34
N ILE A 136 0.35 -11.75 10.18
CA ILE A 136 0.92 -12.14 8.89
C ILE A 136 0.52 -11.07 7.88
N GLN A 137 1.49 -10.52 7.19
CA GLN A 137 1.29 -9.57 6.10
C GLN A 137 2.02 -10.03 4.85
N ILE A 138 1.43 -9.78 3.71
CA ILE A 138 2.10 -9.95 2.41
C ILE A 138 2.50 -8.56 1.92
N LEU A 139 3.78 -8.33 1.80
CA LEU A 139 4.33 -7.11 1.23
C LEU A 139 5.08 -7.43 -0.06
N LEU A 140 4.65 -6.85 -1.18
CA LEU A 140 5.24 -7.08 -2.51
C LEU A 140 5.42 -8.58 -2.85
N GLY A 141 4.45 -9.40 -2.45
CA GLY A 141 4.48 -10.85 -2.69
C GLY A 141 5.33 -11.66 -1.71
N ILE A 142 5.89 -11.03 -0.68
CA ILE A 142 6.69 -11.67 0.37
C ILE A 142 5.88 -11.73 1.65
N TYR A 143 5.79 -12.92 2.27
CA TYR A 143 5.18 -13.06 3.59
C TYR A 143 6.11 -12.52 4.68
N LEU A 144 5.65 -11.56 5.45
CA LEU A 144 6.35 -11.04 6.63
C LEU A 144 6.17 -11.95 7.86
N ASP A 145 6.12 -13.25 7.62
CA ASP A 145 6.19 -14.30 8.63
C ASP A 145 7.05 -15.43 8.06
N TRP A 146 8.13 -15.74 8.75
CA TRP A 146 9.15 -16.66 8.28
C TRP A 146 8.60 -18.05 7.96
N LYS A 147 7.68 -18.57 8.75
CA LYS A 147 7.09 -19.89 8.54
C LYS A 147 6.25 -19.92 7.27
N ASN A 148 5.35 -18.96 7.09
CA ASN A 148 4.48 -18.88 5.91
C ASN A 148 5.28 -18.59 4.64
N GLN A 149 6.36 -17.81 4.72
CA GLN A 149 7.25 -17.57 3.59
C GLN A 149 7.95 -18.86 3.14
N ILE A 150 8.46 -19.66 4.07
CA ILE A 150 9.07 -20.95 3.75
C ILE A 150 8.04 -21.90 3.13
N ASP A 151 6.86 -22.03 3.73
CA ASP A 151 5.79 -22.90 3.22
C ASP A 151 5.35 -22.48 1.82
N TYR A 152 5.23 -21.18 1.55
CA TYR A 152 4.93 -20.62 0.23
C TYR A 152 6.01 -20.96 -0.80
N ILE A 153 7.30 -20.75 -0.46
CA ILE A 153 8.43 -21.09 -1.33
C ILE A 153 8.46 -22.60 -1.60
N CYS A 154 8.33 -23.43 -0.57
CA CYS A 154 8.32 -24.90 -0.71
C CYS A 154 7.18 -25.38 -1.60
N LYS A 155 5.97 -24.83 -1.47
CA LYS A 155 4.82 -25.15 -2.30
C LYS A 155 5.07 -24.80 -3.77
N ASN A 156 5.62 -23.62 -4.04
CA ASN A 156 5.93 -23.16 -5.40
C ASN A 156 7.04 -23.99 -6.05
N ILE A 157 8.08 -24.35 -5.30
CA ILE A 157 9.16 -25.22 -5.79
C ILE A 157 8.61 -26.62 -6.07
N SER A 158 7.84 -27.21 -5.16
CA SER A 158 7.25 -28.54 -5.32
C SER A 158 6.35 -28.62 -6.56
N SER A 159 5.54 -27.61 -6.83
CA SER A 159 4.68 -27.55 -8.02
C SER A 159 5.49 -27.51 -9.31
N ARG A 160 6.60 -26.76 -9.35
CA ARG A 160 7.50 -26.67 -10.51
C ARG A 160 8.28 -27.97 -10.71
N LEU A 161 8.79 -28.59 -9.66
CA LEU A 161 9.47 -29.89 -9.72
C LEU A 161 8.55 -30.99 -10.25
N PHE A 162 7.28 -30.99 -9.85
CA PHE A 162 6.29 -31.92 -10.35
C PHE A 162 6.07 -31.75 -11.87
N LEU A 163 6.06 -30.52 -12.36
CA LEU A 163 5.91 -30.20 -13.77
C LEU A 163 7.12 -30.71 -14.58
N PHE A 164 8.34 -30.54 -14.10
CA PHE A 164 9.57 -31.06 -14.69
C PHE A 164 9.59 -32.59 -14.71
N ALA A 165 9.19 -33.26 -13.63
CA ALA A 165 9.09 -34.72 -13.57
C ALA A 165 8.07 -35.27 -14.56
N LYS A 166 6.96 -34.55 -14.81
CA LYS A 166 5.94 -34.94 -15.78
C LYS A 166 6.43 -34.79 -17.22
N ILE A 167 7.17 -33.74 -17.53
CA ILE A 167 7.79 -33.53 -18.85
C ILE A 167 8.83 -34.63 -19.16
N LYS A 168 9.65 -35.00 -18.18
CA LYS A 168 10.66 -36.05 -18.34
C LYS A 168 10.05 -37.44 -18.58
N LYS A 169 8.79 -37.68 -18.19
CA LYS A 169 8.06 -38.94 -18.49
C LYS A 169 7.44 -38.97 -19.88
N LEU A 170 7.37 -37.84 -20.57
CA LEU A 170 6.80 -37.70 -21.91
C LEU A 170 7.88 -37.66 -23.02
N SER A 171 9.17 -37.64 -22.66
CA SER A 171 10.34 -37.75 -23.52
C SER A 171 10.95 -39.14 -23.43
#